data_aa842916c56d782f2913b0c41bfb1dea
#
_entry.id   aa842916c56d782f2913b0c41bfb1dea
#
_cell.length_a   1.000
_cell.length_b   1.000
_cell.length_c   1.000
_cell.angle_alpha   90.00
_cell.angle_beta   90.00
_cell.angle_gamma   90.00
#
_symmetry.space_group_name_H-M   'P 1'
#
loop_
_entity.id
_entity.type
_entity.pdbx_description
1 polymer ?
#
loop_
_entity_poly.entity_id
_entity_poly.type
_entity_poly.pdbx_seq_one_letter_code
_entity_poly.pdbx_strand_id
1 'polypeptide(L)'
;MNVNIVNELKKQYIETGVIKNLLQDSDIDILDTFLDNWNNIEEFYSKYYKNTHPKVVICGINPGKNGAGKTGVPFVDFNSLSKLLPNVNETDIERSAQFFYEIIEHFGAEKFFETFYVTNISWVGFIQNGKNVNYYNLSIKVKELIFNIYKSEIDAINPTTIISLSQEVQKTNKALFEGDENIELKSLPHPNYCAFPKNKDTCTEQYISLLSKYIH
;
A
#
# COMPACT_ATOMS: atom_id res chain seq x y z
N MET A 1 -6.29 15.07 5.15
CA MET A 1 -5.11 14.51 4.46
C MET A 1 -5.27 14.77 2.97
N ASN A 2 -4.24 15.04 2.25
CA ASN A 2 -4.40 15.69 0.95
C ASN A 2 -3.89 14.81 -0.21
N VAL A 3 -4.49 15.01 -1.38
CA VAL A 3 -3.89 14.73 -2.71
C VAL A 3 -2.40 15.14 -2.77
N ASN A 4 -1.97 16.05 -1.92
CA ASN A 4 -0.55 16.45 -1.76
C ASN A 4 0.38 15.29 -1.39
N ILE A 5 -0.05 14.29 -0.61
CA ILE A 5 0.83 13.16 -0.25
C ILE A 5 1.14 12.32 -1.48
N VAL A 6 0.13 11.97 -2.28
CA VAL A 6 0.34 11.16 -3.47
C VAL A 6 1.15 11.90 -4.54
N ASN A 7 0.98 13.22 -4.66
CA ASN A 7 1.79 14.05 -5.54
C ASN A 7 3.26 14.13 -5.06
N GLU A 8 3.50 14.21 -3.75
CA GLU A 8 4.86 14.16 -3.21
C GLU A 8 5.50 12.78 -3.42
N LEU A 9 4.76 11.68 -3.24
CA LEU A 9 5.23 10.33 -3.55
C LEU A 9 5.60 10.20 -5.03
N LYS A 10 4.73 10.66 -5.94
CA LYS A 10 5.03 10.69 -7.38
C LYS A 10 6.31 11.44 -7.67
N LYS A 11 6.48 12.63 -7.11
CA LYS A 11 7.68 13.43 -7.27
C LYS A 11 8.92 12.66 -6.80
N GLN A 12 8.91 12.11 -5.59
CA GLN A 12 10.08 11.45 -5.01
C GLN A 12 10.43 10.13 -5.72
N TYR A 13 9.44 9.31 -6.09
CA TYR A 13 9.69 8.02 -6.72
C TYR A 13 9.94 8.10 -8.23
N ILE A 14 9.28 9.03 -8.92
CA ILE A 14 9.26 9.08 -10.39
C ILE A 14 9.97 10.30 -10.94
N GLU A 15 9.52 11.50 -10.56
CA GLU A 15 9.95 12.74 -11.23
C GLU A 15 11.40 13.12 -10.94
N THR A 16 11.91 12.81 -9.74
CA THR A 16 13.32 13.05 -9.40
C THR A 16 14.29 12.13 -10.16
N GLY A 17 13.82 10.98 -10.65
CA GLY A 17 14.62 9.97 -11.32
C GLY A 17 15.69 9.29 -10.46
N VAL A 18 15.79 9.60 -9.17
CA VAL A 18 16.86 9.09 -8.29
C VAL A 18 16.81 7.58 -8.16
N ILE A 19 15.62 6.98 -7.94
CA ILE A 19 15.49 5.52 -7.85
C ILE A 19 15.87 4.86 -9.18
N LYS A 20 15.40 5.41 -10.30
CA LYS A 20 15.76 4.91 -11.64
C LYS A 20 17.28 4.93 -11.87
N ASN A 21 17.94 6.01 -11.47
CA ASN A 21 19.39 6.11 -11.56
C ASN A 21 20.13 5.09 -10.67
N LEU A 22 19.59 4.80 -9.47
CA LEU A 22 20.17 3.78 -8.59
C LEU A 22 19.96 2.34 -9.09
N LEU A 23 19.01 2.13 -9.99
CA LEU A 23 18.71 0.83 -10.61
C LEU A 23 19.37 0.64 -12.00
N GLN A 24 20.01 1.67 -12.57
CA GLN A 24 20.50 1.68 -13.95
C GLN A 24 21.46 0.53 -14.30
N ASP A 25 22.24 0.04 -13.32
CA ASP A 25 23.19 -1.06 -13.48
C ASP A 25 22.60 -2.42 -13.07
N SER A 26 21.29 -2.49 -12.90
CA SER A 26 20.54 -3.71 -12.57
C SER A 26 19.49 -4.01 -13.64
N ASP A 27 19.10 -5.28 -13.75
CA ASP A 27 17.97 -5.69 -14.62
C ASP A 27 16.60 -5.46 -13.96
N ILE A 28 16.52 -4.48 -13.03
CA ILE A 28 15.30 -4.17 -12.29
C ILE A 28 14.71 -2.86 -12.78
N ASP A 29 13.47 -2.90 -13.21
CA ASP A 29 12.68 -1.75 -13.61
C ASP A 29 11.64 -1.37 -12.56
N ILE A 30 11.26 -0.09 -12.53
CA ILE A 30 10.13 0.41 -11.73
C ILE A 30 8.83 0.10 -12.49
N LEU A 31 7.81 -0.38 -11.77
CA LEU A 31 6.45 -0.45 -12.30
C LEU A 31 5.83 0.95 -12.25
N ASP A 32 5.72 1.58 -13.41
CA ASP A 32 5.19 2.94 -13.57
C ASP A 32 3.90 3.01 -14.42
N THR A 33 3.35 1.86 -14.83
CA THR A 33 2.15 1.78 -15.67
C THR A 33 0.91 2.42 -15.03
N PHE A 34 0.90 2.55 -13.69
CA PHE A 34 -0.17 3.28 -12.98
C PHE A 34 -0.23 4.77 -13.35
N LEU A 35 0.85 5.34 -13.90
CA LEU A 35 0.88 6.74 -14.33
C LEU A 35 -0.12 7.02 -15.47
N ASP A 36 -0.42 6.02 -16.30
CA ASP A 36 -1.44 6.11 -17.35
C ASP A 36 -2.85 6.30 -16.75
N ASN A 37 -3.02 5.95 -15.48
CA ASN A 37 -4.28 6.01 -14.73
C ASN A 37 -4.24 7.07 -13.62
N TRP A 38 -3.39 8.10 -13.76
CA TRP A 38 -3.18 9.10 -12.72
C TRP A 38 -4.47 9.80 -12.25
N ASN A 39 -5.39 10.08 -13.14
CA ASN A 39 -6.69 10.67 -12.79
C ASN A 39 -7.49 9.81 -11.81
N ASN A 40 -7.44 8.48 -11.96
CA ASN A 40 -8.12 7.54 -11.03
C ASN A 40 -7.48 7.59 -9.65
N ILE A 41 -6.15 7.76 -9.58
CA ILE A 41 -5.42 7.91 -8.31
C ILE A 41 -5.87 9.20 -7.62
N GLU A 42 -5.86 10.33 -8.32
CA GLU A 42 -6.29 11.62 -7.76
C GLU A 42 -7.76 11.57 -7.31
N GLU A 43 -8.64 10.95 -8.11
CA GLU A 43 -10.06 10.76 -7.76
C GLU A 43 -10.20 9.92 -6.50
N PHE A 44 -9.49 8.77 -6.40
CA PHE A 44 -9.51 7.91 -5.23
C PHE A 44 -9.05 8.64 -3.95
N TYR A 45 -7.89 9.27 -3.99
CA TYR A 45 -7.35 9.99 -2.83
C TYR A 45 -8.20 11.22 -2.47
N SER A 46 -8.79 11.90 -3.46
CA SER A 46 -9.72 13.00 -3.24
C SER A 46 -11.01 12.53 -2.60
N LYS A 47 -11.56 11.39 -3.04
CA LYS A 47 -12.80 10.84 -2.51
C LYS A 47 -12.65 10.37 -1.06
N TYR A 48 -11.60 9.58 -0.79
CA TYR A 48 -11.50 8.87 0.48
C TYR A 48 -10.61 9.56 1.53
N TYR A 49 -9.64 10.38 1.10
CA TYR A 49 -8.65 10.93 2.02
C TYR A 49 -8.65 12.46 2.13
N LYS A 50 -9.42 13.20 1.32
CA LYS A 50 -9.36 14.66 1.30
C LYS A 50 -9.69 15.31 2.66
N ASN A 51 -10.71 14.80 3.35
CA ASN A 51 -11.25 15.36 4.58
C ASN A 51 -11.08 14.42 5.79
N THR A 52 -10.25 13.39 5.65
CA THR A 52 -10.01 12.40 6.72
C THR A 52 -8.62 12.57 7.33
N HIS A 53 -8.46 12.08 8.55
CA HIS A 53 -7.19 12.07 9.27
C HIS A 53 -7.00 10.70 9.94
N PRO A 54 -6.84 9.62 9.15
CA PRO A 54 -6.70 8.28 9.70
C PRO A 54 -5.49 8.21 10.63
N LYS A 55 -5.71 7.58 11.79
CA LYS A 55 -4.67 7.38 12.81
C LYS A 55 -4.11 5.97 12.80
N VAL A 56 -4.62 5.11 11.93
CA VAL A 56 -4.14 3.74 11.75
C VAL A 56 -3.64 3.56 10.32
N VAL A 57 -2.39 3.17 10.18
CA VAL A 57 -1.78 2.84 8.88
C VAL A 57 -1.82 1.33 8.69
N ILE A 58 -2.29 0.88 7.53
CA ILE A 58 -2.14 -0.50 7.07
C ILE A 58 -1.06 -0.52 5.99
N CYS A 59 0.04 -1.24 6.24
CA CYS A 59 1.23 -1.18 5.41
C CYS A 59 1.59 -2.54 4.80
N GLY A 60 1.75 -2.57 3.47
CA GLY A 60 2.21 -3.72 2.71
C GLY A 60 3.66 -3.65 2.28
N ILE A 61 4.04 -4.53 1.34
CA ILE A 61 5.41 -4.64 0.82
C ILE A 61 5.66 -3.57 -0.24
N ASN A 62 5.18 -3.81 -1.44
CA ASN A 62 5.19 -2.92 -2.60
C ASN A 62 4.17 -3.40 -3.64
N PRO A 63 3.72 -2.54 -4.56
CA PRO A 63 2.79 -2.91 -5.62
C PRO A 63 3.24 -4.08 -6.47
N GLY A 64 2.29 -4.98 -6.79
CA GLY A 64 2.48 -6.04 -7.77
C GLY A 64 2.01 -5.61 -9.17
N LYS A 65 2.59 -6.21 -10.22
CA LYS A 65 2.34 -5.84 -11.62
C LYS A 65 0.88 -5.99 -12.10
N ASN A 66 0.08 -6.81 -11.44
CA ASN A 66 -1.31 -7.10 -11.84
C ASN A 66 -2.37 -6.36 -10.99
N GLY A 67 -1.97 -5.72 -9.91
CA GLY A 67 -2.84 -4.98 -8.99
C GLY A 67 -2.43 -3.52 -8.89
N ALA A 68 -1.99 -3.11 -7.72
CA ALA A 68 -1.60 -1.73 -7.43
C ALA A 68 -0.50 -1.16 -8.35
N GLY A 69 0.31 -2.00 -8.98
CA GLY A 69 1.27 -1.56 -10.01
C GLY A 69 0.60 -0.99 -11.27
N LYS A 70 -0.69 -1.30 -11.52
CA LYS A 70 -1.50 -0.73 -12.59
C LYS A 70 -2.41 0.39 -12.10
N THR A 71 -3.05 0.20 -10.95
CA THR A 71 -4.04 1.17 -10.42
C THR A 71 -3.40 2.33 -9.66
N GLY A 72 -2.19 2.15 -9.13
CA GLY A 72 -1.54 3.10 -8.21
C GLY A 72 -2.17 3.18 -6.82
N VAL A 73 -3.20 2.38 -6.54
CA VAL A 73 -3.87 2.35 -5.24
C VAL A 73 -3.48 1.07 -4.50
N PRO A 74 -2.85 1.15 -3.31
CA PRO A 74 -2.39 -0.01 -2.56
C PRO A 74 -3.49 -1.03 -2.30
N PHE A 75 -3.22 -2.31 -2.62
CA PHE A 75 -4.14 -3.44 -2.47
C PHE A 75 -5.47 -3.33 -3.24
N VAL A 76 -5.52 -2.49 -4.28
CA VAL A 76 -6.70 -2.33 -5.12
C VAL A 76 -6.32 -2.68 -6.57
N ASP A 77 -6.98 -3.67 -7.16
CA ASP A 77 -6.94 -3.97 -8.59
C ASP A 77 -8.05 -3.24 -9.35
N PHE A 78 -8.10 -3.34 -10.67
CA PHE A 78 -9.13 -2.65 -11.44
C PHE A 78 -10.55 -3.13 -11.15
N ASN A 79 -10.74 -4.44 -10.89
CA ASN A 79 -12.06 -4.96 -10.50
C ASN A 79 -12.54 -4.37 -9.17
N SER A 80 -11.66 -4.17 -8.21
CA SER A 80 -11.98 -3.52 -6.93
C SER A 80 -12.12 -2.00 -7.11
N LEU A 81 -11.28 -1.39 -7.93
CA LEU A 81 -11.32 0.05 -8.19
C LEU A 81 -12.63 0.46 -8.88
N SER A 82 -13.16 -0.35 -9.81
CA SER A 82 -14.44 -0.11 -10.48
C SER A 82 -15.64 -0.09 -9.52
N LYS A 83 -15.52 -0.77 -8.38
CA LYS A 83 -16.54 -0.73 -7.31
C LYS A 83 -16.36 0.47 -6.38
N LEU A 84 -15.15 1.01 -6.30
CA LEU A 84 -14.81 2.17 -5.46
C LEU A 84 -15.01 3.49 -6.22
N LEU A 85 -14.77 3.51 -7.55
CA LEU A 85 -14.91 4.67 -8.43
C LEU A 85 -15.83 4.35 -9.62
N PRO A 86 -16.91 5.12 -9.82
CA PRO A 86 -17.95 4.78 -10.82
C PRO A 86 -17.49 4.87 -12.28
N ASN A 87 -16.37 5.59 -12.55
CA ASN A 87 -15.90 5.84 -13.91
C ASN A 87 -14.83 4.84 -14.39
N VAL A 88 -14.47 3.85 -13.56
CA VAL A 88 -13.48 2.81 -13.90
C VAL A 88 -14.21 1.60 -14.48
N ASN A 89 -13.82 1.19 -15.69
CA ASN A 89 -14.46 0.09 -16.42
C ASN A 89 -13.55 -1.14 -16.60
N GLU A 90 -12.27 -1.06 -16.23
CA GLU A 90 -11.33 -2.17 -16.29
C GLU A 90 -11.66 -3.20 -15.19
N THR A 91 -11.35 -4.47 -15.48
CA THR A 91 -11.74 -5.59 -14.62
C THR A 91 -10.60 -6.56 -14.33
N ASP A 92 -9.36 -6.13 -14.50
CA ASP A 92 -8.19 -6.95 -14.11
C ASP A 92 -8.27 -7.35 -12.64
N ILE A 93 -7.97 -8.63 -12.37
CA ILE A 93 -8.10 -9.22 -11.03
C ILE A 93 -6.72 -9.61 -10.49
N GLU A 94 -6.47 -9.23 -9.24
CA GLU A 94 -5.29 -9.66 -8.48
C GLU A 94 -5.73 -10.27 -7.14
N ARG A 95 -5.21 -11.46 -6.83
CA ARG A 95 -5.69 -12.28 -5.72
C ARG A 95 -5.61 -11.57 -4.35
N SER A 96 -4.52 -10.89 -4.07
CA SER A 96 -4.37 -10.17 -2.79
C SER A 96 -5.31 -8.98 -2.70
N ALA A 97 -5.55 -8.29 -3.81
CA ALA A 97 -6.48 -7.18 -3.89
C ALA A 97 -7.93 -7.64 -3.67
N GLN A 98 -8.32 -8.79 -4.23
CA GLN A 98 -9.67 -9.33 -4.03
C GLN A 98 -9.93 -9.66 -2.56
N PHE A 99 -8.99 -10.35 -1.87
CA PHE A 99 -9.13 -10.62 -0.44
C PHE A 99 -9.23 -9.32 0.37
N PHE A 100 -8.36 -8.35 0.06
CA PHE A 100 -8.34 -7.09 0.81
C PHE A 100 -9.60 -6.27 0.56
N TYR A 101 -10.14 -6.32 -0.67
CA TYR A 101 -11.41 -5.66 -1.01
C TYR A 101 -12.60 -6.27 -0.24
N GLU A 102 -12.65 -7.59 -0.04
CA GLU A 102 -13.69 -8.21 0.82
C GLU A 102 -13.65 -7.66 2.26
N ILE A 103 -12.46 -7.34 2.78
CA ILE A 103 -12.32 -6.68 4.09
C ILE A 103 -12.82 -5.23 4.04
N ILE A 104 -12.48 -4.47 2.98
CA ILE A 104 -13.00 -3.12 2.78
C ILE A 104 -14.54 -3.14 2.71
N GLU A 105 -15.10 -4.06 1.92
CA GLU A 105 -16.54 -4.21 1.73
C GLU A 105 -17.27 -4.56 3.04
N HIS A 106 -16.67 -5.42 3.89
CA HIS A 106 -17.20 -5.79 5.18
C HIS A 106 -17.46 -4.57 6.09
N PHE A 107 -16.56 -3.59 6.10
CA PHE A 107 -16.68 -2.38 6.91
C PHE A 107 -17.38 -1.22 6.20
N GLY A 108 -17.53 -1.30 4.88
CA GLY A 108 -17.94 -0.20 4.02
C GLY A 108 -16.76 0.72 3.67
N ALA A 109 -16.61 1.04 2.39
CA ALA A 109 -15.41 1.72 1.89
C ALA A 109 -15.18 3.10 2.54
N GLU A 110 -16.22 3.91 2.70
CA GLU A 110 -16.11 5.24 3.32
C GLU A 110 -15.56 5.13 4.75
N LYS A 111 -16.17 4.28 5.56
CA LYS A 111 -15.79 4.09 6.97
C LYS A 111 -14.40 3.46 7.09
N PHE A 112 -14.07 2.54 6.20
CA PHE A 112 -12.76 1.91 6.16
C PHE A 112 -11.64 2.94 5.90
N PHE A 113 -11.74 3.72 4.83
CA PHE A 113 -10.72 4.71 4.48
C PHE A 113 -10.75 5.97 5.36
N GLU A 114 -11.86 6.27 6.04
CA GLU A 114 -11.88 7.28 7.10
C GLU A 114 -10.98 6.87 8.28
N THR A 115 -10.97 5.57 8.61
CA THR A 115 -10.24 5.00 9.75
C THR A 115 -8.80 4.63 9.41
N PHE A 116 -8.58 4.04 8.22
CA PHE A 116 -7.31 3.43 7.82
C PHE A 116 -6.69 4.15 6.63
N TYR A 117 -5.42 4.53 6.78
CA TYR A 117 -4.57 4.87 5.64
C TYR A 117 -3.85 3.62 5.13
N VAL A 118 -4.04 3.28 3.87
CA VAL A 118 -3.45 2.09 3.27
C VAL A 118 -2.26 2.47 2.41
N THR A 119 -1.11 1.88 2.67
CA THR A 119 0.12 2.12 1.91
C THR A 119 1.01 0.87 1.84
N ASN A 120 2.21 1.02 1.30
CA ASN A 120 3.28 0.02 1.26
C ASN A 120 4.59 0.64 1.72
N ILE A 121 5.57 -0.18 2.13
CA ILE A 121 6.94 0.30 2.40
C ILE A 121 7.53 0.98 1.17
N SER A 122 7.31 0.43 -0.03
CA SER A 122 7.58 1.13 -1.28
C SER A 122 6.29 1.47 -1.99
N TRP A 123 6.10 2.73 -2.33
CA TRP A 123 4.92 3.18 -3.08
C TRP A 123 4.89 2.66 -4.52
N VAL A 124 6.07 2.42 -5.13
CA VAL A 124 6.18 1.80 -6.46
C VAL A 124 6.53 0.32 -6.36
N GLY A 125 6.11 -0.45 -7.36
CA GLY A 125 6.55 -1.83 -7.56
C GLY A 125 7.84 -1.92 -8.35
N PHE A 126 8.44 -3.11 -8.34
CA PHE A 126 9.65 -3.41 -9.09
C PHE A 126 9.47 -4.71 -9.85
N ILE A 127 10.11 -4.79 -11.02
CA ILE A 127 10.05 -5.94 -11.91
C ILE A 127 11.46 -6.31 -12.41
N GLN A 128 11.74 -7.60 -12.48
CA GLN A 128 12.95 -8.15 -13.10
C GLN A 128 12.58 -9.36 -13.93
N ASN A 129 12.92 -9.34 -15.22
CA ASN A 129 12.59 -10.42 -16.16
C ASN A 129 11.11 -10.83 -16.13
N GLY A 130 10.21 -9.83 -16.07
CA GLY A 130 8.75 -10.01 -16.01
C GLY A 130 8.19 -10.53 -14.69
N LYS A 131 9.01 -10.64 -13.62
CA LYS A 131 8.60 -11.09 -12.29
C LYS A 131 8.67 -9.94 -11.29
N ASN A 132 7.70 -9.88 -10.36
CA ASN A 132 7.73 -8.92 -9.27
C ASN A 132 8.99 -9.11 -8.40
N VAL A 133 9.61 -8.00 -8.01
CA VAL A 133 10.71 -7.95 -7.04
C VAL A 133 10.22 -7.19 -5.81
N ASN A 134 10.50 -7.72 -4.63
CA ASN A 134 10.14 -7.06 -3.38
C ASN A 134 11.25 -6.09 -2.95
N TYR A 135 10.88 -4.95 -2.32
CA TYR A 135 11.83 -3.92 -1.90
C TYR A 135 13.00 -4.46 -1.07
N TYR A 136 12.78 -5.47 -0.25
CA TYR A 136 13.82 -6.04 0.61
C TYR A 136 14.90 -6.82 -0.13
N ASN A 137 14.67 -7.14 -1.41
CA ASN A 137 15.65 -7.76 -2.32
C ASN A 137 16.45 -6.73 -3.13
N LEU A 138 16.17 -5.45 -2.98
CA LEU A 138 16.90 -4.36 -3.66
C LEU A 138 18.23 -4.05 -2.96
N SER A 139 19.09 -3.30 -3.64
CA SER A 139 20.36 -2.84 -3.07
C SER A 139 20.14 -1.99 -1.80
N ILE A 140 21.14 -1.92 -0.94
CA ILE A 140 21.08 -1.14 0.31
C ILE A 140 20.73 0.32 0.01
N LYS A 141 21.36 0.94 -0.98
CA LYS A 141 21.14 2.35 -1.35
C LYS A 141 19.69 2.62 -1.76
N VAL A 142 19.09 1.70 -2.53
CA VAL A 142 17.68 1.83 -2.94
C VAL A 142 16.76 1.66 -1.74
N LYS A 143 17.03 0.69 -0.85
CA LYS A 143 16.25 0.49 0.37
C LYS A 143 16.30 1.70 1.30
N GLU A 144 17.47 2.29 1.53
CA GLU A 144 17.63 3.49 2.36
C GLU A 144 16.80 4.66 1.83
N LEU A 145 16.80 4.88 0.51
CA LEU A 145 15.97 5.90 -0.10
C LEU A 145 14.48 5.62 0.09
N ILE A 146 14.03 4.38 -0.16
CA ILE A 146 12.65 3.96 0.06
C ILE A 146 12.23 4.19 1.52
N PHE A 147 13.07 3.80 2.48
CA PHE A 147 12.79 3.96 3.90
C PHE A 147 12.69 5.44 4.31
N ASN A 148 13.52 6.31 3.76
CA ASN A 148 13.44 7.74 4.01
C ASN A 148 12.14 8.34 3.47
N ILE A 149 11.72 7.94 2.25
CA ILE A 149 10.45 8.39 1.67
C ILE A 149 9.28 7.87 2.51
N TYR A 150 9.29 6.58 2.87
CA TYR A 150 8.25 5.99 3.70
C TYR A 150 8.15 6.63 5.09
N LYS A 151 9.27 6.92 5.74
CA LYS A 151 9.26 7.67 7.01
C LYS A 151 8.62 9.04 6.85
N SER A 152 8.98 9.79 5.82
CA SER A 152 8.37 11.10 5.55
C SER A 152 6.86 11.01 5.30
N GLU A 153 6.40 9.94 4.65
CA GLU A 153 4.98 9.64 4.47
C GLU A 153 4.29 9.37 5.82
N ILE A 154 4.86 8.51 6.66
CA ILE A 154 4.32 8.19 7.99
C ILE A 154 4.32 9.43 8.91
N ASP A 155 5.37 10.24 8.88
CA ASP A 155 5.43 11.49 9.65
C ASP A 155 4.32 12.47 9.23
N ALA A 156 4.01 12.54 7.92
CA ALA A 156 2.93 13.38 7.41
C ALA A 156 1.53 12.88 7.80
N ILE A 157 1.34 11.54 7.93
CA ILE A 157 0.11 10.90 8.42
C ILE A 157 -0.02 11.09 9.94
N ASN A 158 1.08 11.00 10.66
CA ASN A 158 1.15 11.05 12.12
C ASN A 158 0.19 10.03 12.78
N PRO A 159 0.37 8.72 12.50
CA PRO A 159 -0.51 7.68 13.02
C PRO A 159 -0.17 7.34 14.48
N THR A 160 -1.13 6.72 15.16
CA THR A 160 -0.93 6.09 16.48
C THR A 160 -0.71 4.58 16.38
N THR A 161 -1.01 3.98 15.22
CA THR A 161 -0.86 2.54 15.01
C THR A 161 -0.41 2.26 13.58
N ILE A 162 0.55 1.33 13.41
CA ILE A 162 0.93 0.76 12.11
C ILE A 162 0.66 -0.75 12.13
N ILE A 163 -0.17 -1.23 11.21
CA ILE A 163 -0.50 -2.64 11.01
C ILE A 163 0.29 -3.15 9.80
N SER A 164 1.29 -3.97 10.05
CA SER A 164 2.14 -4.55 9.02
C SER A 164 1.50 -5.79 8.39
N LEU A 165 1.38 -5.83 7.06
CA LEU A 165 0.83 -6.98 6.32
C LEU A 165 1.95 -7.92 5.83
N SER A 166 2.70 -8.50 6.71
CA SER A 166 3.65 -9.61 6.59
C SER A 166 4.76 -9.49 7.63
N GLN A 167 5.51 -10.57 7.82
CA GLN A 167 6.65 -10.57 8.74
C GLN A 167 7.78 -9.63 8.29
N GLU A 168 8.04 -9.53 6.97
CA GLU A 168 9.11 -8.65 6.46
C GLU A 168 8.75 -7.17 6.63
N VAL A 169 7.49 -6.79 6.40
CA VAL A 169 7.01 -5.43 6.68
C VAL A 169 7.06 -5.14 8.19
N GLN A 170 6.70 -6.12 9.02
CA GLN A 170 6.80 -5.97 10.49
C GLN A 170 8.23 -5.74 10.96
N LYS A 171 9.21 -6.50 10.42
CA LYS A 171 10.64 -6.29 10.73
C LYS A 171 11.11 -4.89 10.34
N THR A 172 10.70 -4.42 9.15
CA THR A 172 11.06 -3.08 8.68
C THR A 172 10.43 -2.00 9.56
N ASN A 173 9.13 -2.09 9.86
CA ASN A 173 8.48 -1.10 10.73
C ASN A 173 9.06 -1.10 12.15
N LYS A 174 9.41 -2.27 12.71
CA LYS A 174 10.14 -2.33 13.98
C LYS A 174 11.47 -1.58 13.88
N ALA A 175 12.27 -1.84 12.85
CA ALA A 175 13.58 -1.19 12.70
C ALA A 175 13.48 0.33 12.49
N LEU A 176 12.39 0.83 11.85
CA LEU A 176 12.21 2.25 11.55
C LEU A 176 11.58 3.05 12.71
N PHE A 177 10.73 2.42 13.51
CA PHE A 177 9.90 3.07 14.52
C PHE A 177 10.06 2.44 15.93
N GLU A 178 11.06 1.55 16.13
CA GLU A 178 11.37 1.02 17.45
C GLU A 178 11.85 2.15 18.38
N GLY A 179 11.19 2.29 19.53
CA GLY A 179 11.46 3.38 20.47
C GLY A 179 10.58 4.62 20.29
N ASP A 180 9.73 4.67 19.25
CA ASP A 180 8.69 5.70 19.18
C ASP A 180 7.47 5.26 20.02
N GLU A 181 7.38 5.83 21.23
CA GLU A 181 6.31 5.50 22.18
C GLU A 181 4.90 5.94 21.71
N ASN A 182 4.83 6.74 20.65
CA ASN A 182 3.54 7.21 20.10
C ASN A 182 2.94 6.24 19.09
N ILE A 183 3.72 5.27 18.57
CA ILE A 183 3.30 4.36 17.50
C ILE A 183 3.20 2.92 18.03
N GLU A 184 1.99 2.38 18.09
CA GLU A 184 1.77 0.95 18.35
C GLU A 184 1.98 0.13 17.06
N LEU A 185 2.81 -0.92 17.12
CA LEU A 185 3.08 -1.80 15.99
C LEU A 185 2.28 -3.10 16.12
N LYS A 186 1.44 -3.38 15.12
CA LYS A 186 0.65 -4.61 14.98
C LYS A 186 1.02 -5.33 13.69
N SER A 187 0.53 -6.56 13.51
CA SER A 187 0.72 -7.30 12.27
C SER A 187 -0.46 -8.20 11.94
N LEU A 188 -0.67 -8.40 10.64
CA LEU A 188 -1.62 -9.34 10.04
C LEU A 188 -0.90 -10.16 8.96
N PRO A 189 -1.41 -11.35 8.61
CA PRO A 189 -0.90 -12.12 7.49
C PRO A 189 -1.04 -11.35 6.17
N HIS A 190 -0.13 -11.59 5.21
CA HIS A 190 -0.19 -10.95 3.90
C HIS A 190 -1.47 -11.36 3.13
N PRO A 191 -2.19 -10.42 2.47
CA PRO A 191 -3.42 -10.71 1.74
C PRO A 191 -3.32 -11.84 0.72
N ASN A 192 -2.19 -11.97 0.00
CA ASN A 192 -1.98 -13.08 -0.92
C ASN A 192 -1.95 -14.46 -0.23
N TYR A 193 -1.41 -14.55 0.99
CA TYR A 193 -1.49 -15.79 1.79
C TYR A 193 -2.93 -16.07 2.24
N CYS A 194 -3.64 -15.03 2.64
CA CYS A 194 -5.03 -15.09 3.10
C CYS A 194 -5.99 -15.50 1.99
N ALA A 195 -5.72 -15.10 0.74
CA ALA A 195 -6.58 -15.42 -0.40
C ALA A 195 -6.57 -16.91 -0.83
N PHE A 196 -5.68 -17.75 -0.27
CA PHE A 196 -5.75 -19.19 -0.50
C PHE A 196 -6.93 -19.80 0.27
N PRO A 197 -7.76 -20.69 -0.35
CA PRO A 197 -8.97 -21.23 0.29
C PRO A 197 -8.76 -21.78 1.70
N LYS A 198 -7.66 -22.50 1.92
CA LYS A 198 -7.34 -23.12 3.23
C LYS A 198 -7.05 -22.12 4.35
N ASN A 199 -6.73 -20.86 4.02
CA ASN A 199 -6.35 -19.84 4.98
C ASN A 199 -7.42 -18.75 5.11
N LYS A 200 -8.36 -18.68 4.14
CA LYS A 200 -9.23 -17.53 3.93
C LYS A 200 -10.07 -17.21 5.17
N ASP A 201 -10.78 -18.17 5.69
CA ASP A 201 -11.70 -17.98 6.82
C ASP A 201 -10.95 -17.50 8.07
N THR A 202 -9.87 -18.21 8.44
CA THR A 202 -9.03 -17.83 9.58
C THR A 202 -8.42 -16.45 9.43
N CYS A 203 -7.92 -16.10 8.24
CA CYS A 203 -7.38 -14.77 7.98
C CYS A 203 -8.48 -13.70 8.05
N THR A 204 -9.66 -13.96 7.48
CA THR A 204 -10.79 -13.03 7.52
C THR A 204 -11.18 -12.71 8.96
N GLU A 205 -11.29 -13.72 9.82
CA GLU A 205 -11.57 -13.54 11.25
C GLU A 205 -10.49 -12.71 11.94
N GLN A 206 -9.19 -12.96 11.66
CA GLN A 206 -8.09 -12.18 12.22
C GLN A 206 -8.15 -10.71 11.80
N TYR A 207 -8.40 -10.43 10.50
CA TYR A 207 -8.54 -9.07 9.97
C TYR A 207 -9.71 -8.36 10.62
N ILE A 208 -10.90 -8.95 10.61
CA ILE A 208 -12.12 -8.35 11.22
C ILE A 208 -11.90 -8.11 12.71
N SER A 209 -11.40 -9.09 13.45
CA SER A 209 -11.17 -8.97 14.90
C SER A 209 -10.19 -7.85 15.27
N LEU A 210 -9.10 -7.68 14.47
CA LEU A 210 -8.16 -6.60 14.76
C LEU A 210 -8.70 -5.24 14.33
N LEU A 211 -9.24 -5.13 13.11
CA LEU A 211 -9.65 -3.84 12.53
C LEU A 211 -10.89 -3.26 13.20
N SER A 212 -11.83 -4.10 13.66
CA SER A 212 -13.01 -3.64 14.42
C SER A 212 -12.69 -2.85 15.69
N LYS A 213 -11.46 -3.00 16.23
CA LYS A 213 -11.04 -2.23 17.41
C LYS A 213 -10.85 -0.73 17.15
N TYR A 214 -10.71 -0.35 15.90
CA TYR A 214 -10.44 1.02 15.46
C TYR A 214 -11.65 1.68 14.77
N ILE A 215 -12.63 0.88 14.34
CA ILE A 215 -13.83 1.36 13.66
C ILE A 215 -14.95 1.57 14.72
N HIS A 216 -15.36 2.80 14.90
CA HIS A 216 -16.39 3.22 15.85
C HIS A 216 -17.72 3.57 15.18
#